data_dc99a2850daaeb66f345294931a60b2f
#
_entry.id   dc99a2850daaeb66f345294931a60b2f
#
_cell.length_a   1.000
_cell.length_b   1.000
_cell.length_c   1.000
_cell.angle_alpha   90.00
_cell.angle_beta   90.00
_cell.angle_gamma   90.00
#
_symmetry.space_group_name_H-M   'P 1'
#
loop_
_entity.id
_entity.type
_entity.pdbx_description
1 polymer ?
#
loop_
_entity_poly.entity_id
_entity_poly.type
_entity_poly.pdbx_seq_one_letter_code
_entity_poly.pdbx_strand_id
1 'polypeptide(L)'
;MDEQLLSDDEIKELTKDNDGVENAEEIILTREERDALGEIGNISIGTSATTLYTLLRNKVKITTPNVSITTINSLKNMYPFPFIAVEVSYTKGLSGSNLMIIKEKDAKIIADLMMGGDGTNVDVELDDMRMSAVGEAMNQMMGSAATSLSTMLKKDINISPPELTRINFATDSLKGYFKEDETIVNVSFKMEVGDLLNSEIMQLMPIEFAKYLVEHLYDLSETAPAQENNMDSNIQK
;
A
#
# COMPACT_ATOMS: atom_id res chain seq x y z
N MET A 1 44.02 -7.73 -18.33
CA MET A 1 42.57 -7.43 -18.33
C MET A 1 42.46 -6.08 -17.68
N ASP A 2 42.37 -5.07 -18.53
CA ASP A 2 42.25 -3.70 -18.04
C ASP A 2 40.78 -3.50 -17.57
N GLU A 3 40.60 -3.30 -16.28
CA GLU A 3 39.33 -2.77 -15.74
C GLU A 3 39.26 -1.30 -16.18
N GLN A 4 38.42 -1.05 -17.18
CA GLN A 4 38.11 0.28 -17.65
C GLN A 4 37.21 0.95 -16.61
N LEU A 5 37.82 1.68 -15.69
CA LEU A 5 37.10 2.58 -14.77
C LEU A 5 36.46 3.68 -15.62
N LEU A 6 35.15 3.85 -15.44
CA LEU A 6 34.37 4.96 -16.05
C LEU A 6 35.00 6.29 -15.64
N SER A 7 35.07 7.23 -16.58
CA SER A 7 35.55 8.58 -16.29
C SER A 7 34.52 9.36 -15.47
N ASP A 8 34.99 10.35 -14.70
CA ASP A 8 34.13 11.23 -13.89
C ASP A 8 33.03 11.93 -14.72
N ASP A 9 33.26 12.13 -16.01
CA ASP A 9 32.26 12.72 -16.93
C ASP A 9 31.21 11.69 -17.37
N GLU A 10 31.56 10.42 -17.55
CA GLU A 10 30.59 9.34 -17.82
C GLU A 10 29.72 9.02 -16.59
N ILE A 11 30.31 9.10 -15.39
CA ILE A 11 29.56 8.97 -14.13
C ILE A 11 28.57 10.12 -13.97
N LYS A 12 28.95 11.35 -14.34
CA LYS A 12 28.06 12.51 -14.32
C LYS A 12 26.94 12.47 -15.36
N GLU A 13 27.16 11.88 -16.53
CA GLU A 13 26.11 11.67 -17.52
C GLU A 13 25.09 10.62 -17.06
N LEU A 14 25.55 9.52 -16.45
CA LEU A 14 24.68 8.47 -15.89
C LEU A 14 23.87 8.94 -14.68
N THR A 15 24.40 9.89 -13.90
CA THR A 15 23.65 10.49 -12.76
C THR A 15 22.67 11.58 -13.19
N LYS A 16 22.91 12.27 -14.33
CA LYS A 16 21.97 13.29 -14.82
C LYS A 16 20.60 12.76 -15.24
N ASP A 17 20.54 11.53 -15.75
CA ASP A 17 19.27 10.91 -16.11
C ASP A 17 18.45 10.52 -14.85
N ASN A 18 19.11 10.23 -13.73
CA ASN A 18 18.43 9.93 -12.47
C ASN A 18 17.92 11.20 -11.76
N ASP A 19 18.69 12.29 -11.78
CA ASP A 19 18.28 13.57 -11.20
C ASP A 19 17.05 14.18 -11.90
N GLY A 20 16.85 13.88 -13.19
CA GLY A 20 15.68 14.33 -13.96
C GLY A 20 14.39 13.60 -13.56
N VAL A 21 14.46 12.34 -13.20
CA VAL A 21 13.32 11.54 -12.77
C VAL A 21 12.94 11.90 -11.33
N GLU A 22 13.92 12.01 -10.41
CA GLU A 22 13.66 12.45 -9.04
C GLU A 22 13.02 13.84 -8.97
N ASN A 23 13.50 14.81 -9.78
CA ASN A 23 12.91 16.15 -9.83
C ASN A 23 11.48 16.15 -10.39
N ALA A 24 11.14 15.30 -11.34
CA ALA A 24 9.78 15.22 -11.88
C ALA A 24 8.80 14.59 -10.88
N GLU A 25 9.23 13.57 -10.14
CA GLU A 25 8.44 12.96 -9.05
C GLU A 25 8.24 13.92 -7.88
N GLU A 26 9.24 14.74 -7.56
CA GLU A 26 9.18 15.73 -6.49
C GLU A 26 8.24 16.92 -6.82
N ILE A 27 7.99 17.21 -8.11
CA ILE A 27 6.98 18.18 -8.54
C ILE A 27 5.56 17.65 -8.28
N ILE A 28 5.34 16.34 -8.31
CA ILE A 28 4.03 15.72 -8.15
C ILE A 28 3.70 15.47 -6.66
N LEU A 29 4.65 14.89 -5.92
CA LEU A 29 4.61 14.70 -4.47
C LEU A 29 5.97 15.06 -3.90
N THR A 30 6.02 15.98 -2.96
CA THR A 30 7.24 16.33 -2.23
C THR A 30 7.73 15.13 -1.42
N ARG A 31 8.97 15.21 -0.97
CA ARG A 31 9.54 14.17 -0.10
C ARG A 31 8.77 14.04 1.20
N GLU A 32 8.38 15.17 1.79
CA GLU A 32 7.57 15.21 3.02
C GLU A 32 6.20 14.57 2.82
N GLU A 33 5.55 14.80 1.69
CA GLU A 33 4.27 14.18 1.35
C GLU A 33 4.41 12.66 1.18
N ARG A 34 5.49 12.19 0.56
CA ARG A 34 5.79 10.75 0.42
C ARG A 34 6.05 10.10 1.77
N ASP A 35 6.84 10.75 2.63
CA ASP A 35 7.12 10.27 3.98
C ASP A 35 5.83 10.21 4.83
N ALA A 36 4.97 11.23 4.72
CA ALA A 36 3.66 11.25 5.38
C ALA A 36 2.73 10.14 4.89
N LEU A 37 2.66 9.89 3.57
CA LEU A 37 1.91 8.77 3.00
C LEU A 37 2.46 7.41 3.46
N GLY A 38 3.78 7.29 3.55
CA GLY A 38 4.44 6.12 4.10
C GLY A 38 4.03 5.86 5.54
N GLU A 39 3.95 6.88 6.38
CA GLU A 39 3.52 6.76 7.78
C GLU A 39 2.03 6.42 7.88
N ILE A 40 1.16 7.07 7.08
CA ILE A 40 -0.26 6.73 6.98
C ILE A 40 -0.43 5.24 6.62
N GLY A 41 0.30 4.79 5.61
CA GLY A 41 0.28 3.40 5.16
C GLY A 41 0.79 2.43 6.23
N ASN A 42 1.91 2.77 6.87
CA ASN A 42 2.52 1.97 7.93
C ASN A 42 1.57 1.76 9.12
N ILE A 43 0.93 2.82 9.59
CA ILE A 43 -0.03 2.76 10.71
C ILE A 43 -1.29 2.01 10.30
N SER A 44 -1.87 2.31 9.14
CA SER A 44 -3.14 1.72 8.72
C SER A 44 -3.02 0.24 8.35
N ILE A 45 -2.11 -0.09 7.45
CA ILE A 45 -1.93 -1.48 6.98
C ILE A 45 -1.12 -2.31 7.99
N GLY A 46 -0.17 -1.69 8.72
CA GLY A 46 0.62 -2.40 9.73
C GLY A 46 -0.23 -3.04 10.83
N THR A 47 -1.29 -2.37 11.29
CA THR A 47 -2.23 -2.93 12.28
C THR A 47 -3.02 -4.13 11.74
N SER A 48 -3.24 -4.17 10.43
CA SER A 48 -3.94 -5.27 9.75
C SER A 48 -3.18 -6.60 9.81
N ALA A 49 -1.86 -6.58 10.03
CA ALA A 49 -1.06 -7.80 10.19
C ALA A 49 -1.55 -8.65 11.37
N THR A 50 -2.00 -8.05 12.47
CA THR A 50 -2.58 -8.76 13.62
C THR A 50 -3.92 -9.40 13.28
N THR A 51 -4.74 -8.72 12.53
CA THR A 51 -6.04 -9.24 12.05
C THR A 51 -5.81 -10.45 11.14
N LEU A 52 -4.91 -10.32 10.16
CA LEU A 52 -4.55 -11.44 9.27
C LEU A 52 -3.91 -12.61 10.01
N TYR A 53 -3.06 -12.36 11.02
CA TYR A 53 -2.52 -13.43 11.87
C TYR A 53 -3.63 -14.27 12.49
N THR A 54 -4.65 -13.63 13.03
CA THR A 54 -5.78 -14.31 13.66
C THR A 54 -6.58 -15.16 12.68
N LEU A 55 -6.79 -14.64 11.46
CA LEU A 55 -7.54 -15.33 10.42
C LEU A 55 -6.76 -16.48 9.79
N LEU A 56 -5.52 -16.24 9.42
CA LEU A 56 -4.67 -17.21 8.70
C LEU A 56 -3.98 -18.20 9.62
N ARG A 57 -4.02 -17.97 10.95
CA ARG A 57 -3.34 -18.78 11.98
C ARG A 57 -1.84 -18.97 11.70
N ASN A 58 -1.26 -18.05 10.98
CA ASN A 58 0.15 -17.99 10.60
C ASN A 58 0.71 -16.63 10.96
N LYS A 59 2.00 -16.56 11.32
CA LYS A 59 2.66 -15.29 11.62
C LYS A 59 2.64 -14.40 10.38
N VAL A 60 1.96 -13.27 10.48
CA VAL A 60 1.92 -12.25 9.42
C VAL A 60 2.80 -11.08 9.81
N LYS A 61 3.63 -10.64 8.88
CA LYS A 61 4.46 -9.45 9.01
C LYS A 61 4.26 -8.58 7.78
N ILE A 62 3.92 -7.32 8.00
CA ILE A 62 3.85 -6.30 6.94
C ILE A 62 4.88 -5.24 7.30
N THR A 63 5.77 -4.94 6.36
CA THR A 63 6.85 -3.97 6.59
C THR A 63 6.43 -2.56 6.21
N THR A 64 7.22 -1.58 6.65
CA THR A 64 7.10 -0.18 6.24
C THR A 64 7.01 -0.07 4.72
N PRO A 65 6.05 0.69 4.20
CA PRO A 65 5.84 0.82 2.76
C PRO A 65 6.92 1.62 2.06
N ASN A 66 7.02 1.38 0.75
CA ASN A 66 7.70 2.26 -0.19
C ASN A 66 6.64 3.03 -0.99
N VAL A 67 6.78 4.36 -1.04
CA VAL A 67 5.88 5.24 -1.80
C VAL A 67 6.57 5.66 -3.09
N SER A 68 5.96 5.36 -4.22
CA SER A 68 6.47 5.69 -5.55
C SER A 68 5.38 6.27 -6.45
N ILE A 69 5.80 7.03 -7.44
CA ILE A 69 4.92 7.55 -8.49
C ILE A 69 5.11 6.68 -9.71
N THR A 70 4.03 6.25 -10.34
CA THR A 70 4.07 5.35 -11.48
C THR A 70 2.90 5.60 -12.43
N THR A 71 2.87 4.88 -13.53
CA THR A 71 1.72 4.82 -14.45
C THR A 71 1.25 3.39 -14.61
N ILE A 72 0.01 3.21 -15.06
CA ILE A 72 -0.52 1.86 -15.34
C ILE A 72 0.33 1.12 -16.37
N ASN A 73 0.84 1.83 -17.38
CA ASN A 73 1.73 1.25 -18.38
C ASN A 73 3.05 0.75 -17.79
N SER A 74 3.62 1.49 -16.84
CA SER A 74 4.84 1.06 -16.14
C SER A 74 4.58 -0.19 -15.28
N LEU A 75 3.44 -0.22 -14.58
CA LEU A 75 3.04 -1.40 -13.78
C LEU A 75 2.84 -2.64 -14.66
N LYS A 76 2.20 -2.51 -15.83
CA LYS A 76 2.04 -3.60 -16.80
C LYS A 76 3.37 -4.24 -17.20
N ASN A 77 4.38 -3.41 -17.43
CA ASN A 77 5.71 -3.88 -17.84
C ASN A 77 6.49 -4.55 -16.70
N MET A 78 6.32 -4.06 -15.47
CA MET A 78 7.00 -4.60 -14.29
C MET A 78 6.36 -5.90 -13.77
N TYR A 79 5.05 -6.07 -13.96
CA TYR A 79 4.28 -7.16 -13.36
C TYR A 79 3.46 -7.94 -14.41
N PRO A 80 4.10 -8.81 -15.22
CA PRO A 80 3.44 -9.53 -16.34
C PRO A 80 2.63 -10.78 -15.91
N PHE A 81 2.26 -10.91 -14.65
CA PHE A 81 1.53 -12.06 -14.11
C PHE A 81 0.13 -11.65 -13.63
N PRO A 82 -0.81 -12.62 -13.45
CA PRO A 82 -2.15 -12.30 -13.00
C PRO A 82 -2.20 -11.87 -11.53
N PHE A 83 -3.13 -10.95 -11.25
CA PHE A 83 -3.38 -10.35 -9.95
C PHE A 83 -4.85 -10.44 -9.56
N ILE A 84 -5.10 -10.27 -8.27
CA ILE A 84 -6.41 -9.93 -7.74
C ILE A 84 -6.38 -8.46 -7.35
N ALA A 85 -7.23 -7.69 -7.99
CA ALA A 85 -7.54 -6.32 -7.60
C ALA A 85 -8.66 -6.35 -6.55
N VAL A 86 -8.45 -5.65 -5.46
CA VAL A 86 -9.37 -5.53 -4.34
C VAL A 86 -9.74 -4.06 -4.22
N GLU A 87 -10.93 -3.70 -4.69
CA GLU A 87 -11.44 -2.33 -4.59
C GLU A 87 -12.26 -2.13 -3.34
N VAL A 88 -11.99 -1.04 -2.64
CA VAL A 88 -12.73 -0.59 -1.46
C VAL A 88 -13.02 0.89 -1.62
N SER A 89 -14.30 1.27 -1.51
CA SER A 89 -14.73 2.68 -1.52
C SER A 89 -14.91 3.19 -0.11
N TYR A 90 -14.49 4.44 0.15
CA TYR A 90 -14.80 5.11 1.40
C TYR A 90 -16.24 5.61 1.38
N THR A 91 -17.04 5.17 2.35
CA THR A 91 -18.48 5.53 2.45
C THR A 91 -18.73 6.66 3.43
N LYS A 92 -17.75 6.96 4.32
CA LYS A 92 -17.81 8.04 5.31
C LYS A 92 -16.40 8.52 5.67
N GLY A 93 -16.26 9.79 5.97
CA GLY A 93 -15.04 10.41 6.50
C GLY A 93 -13.96 10.75 5.46
N LEU A 94 -13.83 9.95 4.44
CA LEU A 94 -12.99 10.18 3.26
C LEU A 94 -13.84 10.02 2.00
N SER A 95 -13.36 10.57 0.88
CA SER A 95 -14.00 10.44 -0.44
C SER A 95 -13.00 9.83 -1.41
N GLY A 96 -13.41 8.79 -2.12
CA GLY A 96 -12.59 8.08 -3.11
C GLY A 96 -12.61 6.57 -2.90
N SER A 97 -11.83 5.88 -3.72
CA SER A 97 -11.62 4.44 -3.63
C SER A 97 -10.13 4.13 -3.46
N ASN A 98 -9.87 2.97 -2.89
CA ASN A 98 -8.54 2.42 -2.70
C ASN A 98 -8.48 1.11 -3.45
N LEU A 99 -7.55 0.96 -4.37
CA LEU A 99 -7.31 -0.24 -5.12
C LEU A 99 -6.07 -0.96 -4.58
N MET A 100 -6.28 -2.11 -3.95
CA MET A 100 -5.19 -2.96 -3.52
C MET A 100 -4.96 -4.08 -4.54
N ILE A 101 -3.71 -4.37 -4.83
CA ILE A 101 -3.30 -5.39 -5.79
C ILE A 101 -2.48 -6.44 -5.07
N ILE A 102 -2.89 -7.69 -5.17
CA ILE A 102 -2.16 -8.87 -4.66
C ILE A 102 -1.94 -9.87 -5.79
N LYS A 103 -0.82 -10.59 -5.78
CA LYS A 103 -0.55 -11.63 -6.80
C LYS A 103 -1.57 -12.76 -6.65
N GLU A 104 -2.00 -13.32 -7.78
CA GLU A 104 -2.94 -14.46 -7.77
C GLU A 104 -2.41 -15.63 -6.95
N LYS A 105 -1.11 -15.91 -7.03
CA LYS A 105 -0.47 -16.98 -6.23
C LYS A 105 -0.64 -16.71 -4.73
N ASP A 106 -0.49 -15.48 -4.29
CA ASP A 106 -0.61 -15.10 -2.89
C ASP A 106 -2.07 -15.22 -2.42
N ALA A 107 -3.03 -14.82 -3.28
CA ALA A 107 -4.45 -15.00 -3.04
C ALA A 107 -4.82 -16.49 -2.87
N LYS A 108 -4.21 -17.39 -3.64
CA LYS A 108 -4.41 -18.85 -3.50
C LYS A 108 -3.92 -19.37 -2.14
N ILE A 109 -2.76 -18.91 -1.68
CA ILE A 109 -2.24 -19.25 -0.35
C ILE A 109 -3.20 -18.75 0.74
N ILE A 110 -3.62 -17.48 0.65
CA ILE A 110 -4.56 -16.88 1.59
C ILE A 110 -5.89 -17.66 1.61
N ALA A 111 -6.44 -17.98 0.43
CA ALA A 111 -7.68 -18.74 0.33
C ALA A 111 -7.57 -20.12 0.96
N ASP A 112 -6.48 -20.85 0.71
CA ASP A 112 -6.26 -22.18 1.26
C ASP A 112 -6.18 -22.12 2.80
N LEU A 113 -5.43 -21.18 3.36
CA LEU A 113 -5.35 -20.97 4.81
C LEU A 113 -6.70 -20.58 5.42
N MET A 114 -7.47 -19.70 4.76
CA MET A 114 -8.80 -19.30 5.21
C MET A 114 -9.80 -20.46 5.24
N MET A 115 -9.63 -21.42 4.33
CA MET A 115 -10.45 -22.64 4.23
C MET A 115 -9.97 -23.76 5.18
N GLY A 116 -8.93 -23.52 5.97
CA GLY A 116 -8.40 -24.48 6.94
C GLY A 116 -7.32 -25.43 6.39
N GLY A 117 -6.80 -25.13 5.19
CA GLY A 117 -5.63 -25.78 4.61
C GLY A 117 -4.32 -25.33 5.26
N ASP A 118 -3.21 -25.81 4.73
CA ASP A 118 -1.86 -25.51 5.21
C ASP A 118 -1.11 -24.45 4.35
N GLY A 119 -1.77 -23.88 3.34
CA GLY A 119 -1.23 -22.88 2.44
C GLY A 119 -0.39 -23.45 1.29
N THR A 120 -0.35 -24.76 1.10
CA THR A 120 0.46 -25.41 0.05
C THR A 120 -0.31 -25.72 -1.23
N ASN A 121 -1.64 -25.73 -1.18
CA ASN A 121 -2.52 -26.07 -2.29
C ASN A 121 -2.73 -24.87 -3.26
N VAL A 122 -1.69 -24.50 -4.00
CA VAL A 122 -1.67 -23.32 -4.89
C VAL A 122 -1.93 -23.65 -6.37
N ASP A 123 -1.98 -24.92 -6.73
CA ASP A 123 -2.19 -25.35 -8.11
C ASP A 123 -3.68 -25.39 -8.51
N VAL A 124 -4.56 -25.06 -7.57
CA VAL A 124 -6.00 -24.97 -7.78
C VAL A 124 -6.40 -23.63 -8.37
N GLU A 125 -7.50 -23.62 -9.10
CA GLU A 125 -8.09 -22.38 -9.61
C GLU A 125 -8.76 -21.60 -8.46
N LEU A 126 -8.73 -20.25 -8.54
CA LEU A 126 -9.52 -19.38 -7.66
C LEU A 126 -10.98 -19.39 -8.12
N ASP A 127 -11.73 -20.37 -7.66
CA ASP A 127 -13.19 -20.45 -7.83
C ASP A 127 -13.91 -19.42 -6.93
N ASP A 128 -15.23 -19.32 -7.06
CA ASP A 128 -16.04 -18.35 -6.30
C ASP A 128 -15.90 -18.53 -4.79
N MET A 129 -15.72 -19.76 -4.31
CA MET A 129 -15.56 -20.03 -2.88
C MET A 129 -14.22 -19.50 -2.38
N ARG A 130 -13.13 -19.73 -3.13
CA ARG A 130 -11.79 -19.22 -2.79
C ARG A 130 -11.73 -17.71 -2.92
N MET A 131 -12.33 -17.14 -3.95
CA MET A 131 -12.45 -15.69 -4.10
C MET A 131 -13.21 -15.07 -2.93
N SER A 132 -14.28 -15.70 -2.46
CA SER A 132 -15.02 -15.25 -1.27
C SER A 132 -14.15 -15.33 0.00
N ALA A 133 -13.34 -16.38 0.16
CA ALA A 133 -12.41 -16.50 1.28
C ALA A 133 -11.34 -15.41 1.28
N VAL A 134 -10.76 -15.10 0.11
CA VAL A 134 -9.84 -13.95 -0.07
C VAL A 134 -10.57 -12.65 0.24
N GLY A 135 -11.79 -12.48 -0.26
CA GLY A 135 -12.63 -11.31 -0.01
C GLY A 135 -12.84 -11.05 1.48
N GLU A 136 -13.13 -12.09 2.26
CA GLU A 136 -13.28 -11.97 3.71
C GLU A 136 -11.97 -11.58 4.39
N ALA A 137 -10.84 -12.18 4.02
CA ALA A 137 -9.53 -11.79 4.57
C ALA A 137 -9.22 -10.32 4.27
N MET A 138 -9.48 -9.86 3.05
CA MET A 138 -9.27 -8.46 2.65
C MET A 138 -10.26 -7.52 3.34
N ASN A 139 -11.51 -7.92 3.51
CA ASN A 139 -12.52 -7.15 4.24
C ASN A 139 -12.08 -6.88 5.69
N GLN A 140 -11.63 -7.92 6.38
CA GLN A 140 -11.15 -7.79 7.76
C GLN A 140 -9.87 -6.96 7.84
N MET A 141 -8.95 -7.13 6.90
CA MET A 141 -7.72 -6.34 6.78
C MET A 141 -8.03 -4.85 6.58
N MET A 142 -8.87 -4.53 5.59
CA MET A 142 -9.22 -3.16 5.26
C MET A 142 -10.09 -2.49 6.33
N GLY A 143 -10.96 -3.26 7.01
CA GLY A 143 -11.72 -2.78 8.17
C GLY A 143 -10.82 -2.37 9.33
N SER A 144 -9.78 -3.17 9.60
CA SER A 144 -8.74 -2.82 10.60
C SER A 144 -7.96 -1.57 10.18
N ALA A 145 -7.59 -1.45 8.90
CA ALA A 145 -6.92 -0.28 8.35
C ALA A 145 -7.80 0.98 8.47
N ALA A 146 -9.09 0.90 8.14
CA ALA A 146 -10.03 2.01 8.26
C ALA A 146 -10.20 2.47 9.72
N THR A 147 -10.22 1.53 10.67
CA THR A 147 -10.26 1.84 12.10
C THR A 147 -9.00 2.60 12.54
N SER A 148 -7.84 2.19 12.07
CA SER A 148 -6.56 2.87 12.35
C SER A 148 -6.52 4.27 11.74
N LEU A 149 -6.98 4.41 10.49
CA LEU A 149 -7.15 5.70 9.83
C LEU A 149 -8.12 6.61 10.59
N SER A 150 -9.25 6.06 11.06
CA SER A 150 -10.24 6.79 11.86
C SER A 150 -9.61 7.39 13.11
N THR A 151 -8.78 6.60 13.80
CA THR A 151 -8.08 7.03 15.02
C THR A 151 -7.03 8.09 14.71
N MET A 152 -6.24 7.86 13.66
CA MET A 152 -5.15 8.76 13.25
C MET A 152 -5.69 10.10 12.75
N LEU A 153 -6.71 10.09 11.88
CA LEU A 153 -7.30 11.29 11.30
C LEU A 153 -8.43 11.89 12.16
N LYS A 154 -8.70 11.32 13.34
CA LYS A 154 -9.80 11.76 14.24
C LYS A 154 -11.13 11.96 13.52
N LYS A 155 -11.41 11.11 12.53
CA LYS A 155 -12.61 11.10 11.70
C LYS A 155 -13.27 9.73 11.76
N ASP A 156 -14.60 9.69 11.67
CA ASP A 156 -15.32 8.42 11.53
C ASP A 156 -15.22 7.96 10.07
N ILE A 157 -14.33 7.00 9.79
CA ILE A 157 -14.05 6.48 8.46
C ILE A 157 -14.67 5.10 8.31
N ASN A 158 -15.54 4.96 7.31
CA ASN A 158 -16.17 3.70 6.95
C ASN A 158 -15.87 3.35 5.50
N ILE A 159 -15.84 2.06 5.21
CA ILE A 159 -15.56 1.50 3.89
C ILE A 159 -16.70 0.61 3.41
N SER A 160 -16.82 0.45 2.09
CA SER A 160 -17.67 -0.58 1.47
C SER A 160 -17.06 -1.97 1.68
N PRO A 161 -17.86 -3.05 1.57
CA PRO A 161 -17.30 -4.38 1.35
C PRO A 161 -16.37 -4.36 0.12
N PRO A 162 -15.26 -5.12 0.13
CA PRO A 162 -14.33 -5.16 -0.98
C PRO A 162 -14.94 -5.89 -2.20
N GLU A 163 -14.69 -5.33 -3.38
CA GLU A 163 -14.97 -5.97 -4.66
C GLU A 163 -13.68 -6.56 -5.23
N LEU A 164 -13.70 -7.86 -5.58
CA LEU A 164 -12.53 -8.56 -6.06
C LEU A 164 -12.67 -8.85 -7.57
N THR A 165 -11.65 -8.48 -8.33
CA THR A 165 -11.57 -8.75 -9.77
C THR A 165 -10.22 -9.37 -10.09
N ARG A 166 -10.23 -10.49 -10.86
CA ARG A 166 -9.00 -11.07 -11.41
C ARG A 166 -8.56 -10.25 -12.62
N ILE A 167 -7.33 -9.80 -12.62
CA ILE A 167 -6.74 -8.95 -13.66
C ILE A 167 -5.45 -9.59 -14.16
N ASN A 168 -5.29 -9.64 -15.47
CA ASN A 168 -4.02 -9.94 -16.11
C ASN A 168 -3.55 -8.69 -16.85
N PHE A 169 -2.49 -8.04 -16.39
CA PHE A 169 -1.99 -6.83 -17.01
C PHE A 169 -1.54 -7.00 -18.47
N ALA A 170 -1.22 -8.21 -18.91
CA ALA A 170 -0.87 -8.48 -20.30
C ALA A 170 -2.08 -8.41 -21.26
N THR A 171 -3.28 -8.74 -20.77
CA THR A 171 -4.52 -8.85 -21.60
C THR A 171 -5.59 -7.87 -21.18
N ASP A 172 -5.64 -7.53 -19.92
CA ASP A 172 -6.70 -6.72 -19.33
C ASP A 172 -6.25 -5.28 -19.14
N SER A 173 -7.21 -4.40 -19.01
CA SER A 173 -6.99 -2.98 -18.74
C SER A 173 -7.58 -2.61 -17.39
N LEU A 174 -6.86 -1.80 -16.62
CA LEU A 174 -7.39 -1.15 -15.42
C LEU A 174 -8.31 0.05 -15.75
N LYS A 175 -8.86 0.11 -16.96
CA LYS A 175 -9.70 1.23 -17.45
C LYS A 175 -10.92 1.54 -16.59
N GLY A 176 -11.38 0.58 -15.77
CA GLY A 176 -12.43 0.83 -14.78
C GLY A 176 -11.96 1.65 -13.57
N TYR A 177 -10.65 1.64 -13.29
CA TYR A 177 -10.05 2.26 -12.11
C TYR A 177 -9.22 3.51 -12.46
N PHE A 178 -8.39 3.42 -13.51
CA PHE A 178 -7.47 4.47 -13.93
C PHE A 178 -7.36 4.55 -15.44
N LYS A 179 -7.00 5.72 -15.98
CA LYS A 179 -6.63 5.87 -17.39
C LYS A 179 -5.23 5.27 -17.62
N GLU A 180 -4.94 4.81 -18.85
CA GLU A 180 -3.68 4.11 -19.15
C GLU A 180 -2.42 4.95 -18.87
N ASP A 181 -2.48 6.26 -19.17
CA ASP A 181 -1.37 7.19 -18.97
C ASP A 181 -1.52 8.04 -17.69
N GLU A 182 -2.47 7.69 -16.83
CA GLU A 182 -2.67 8.39 -15.57
C GLU A 182 -1.50 8.14 -14.65
N THR A 183 -0.96 9.22 -14.11
CA THR A 183 0.04 9.17 -13.05
C THR A 183 -0.64 8.88 -11.73
N ILE A 184 -0.21 7.84 -11.05
CA ILE A 184 -0.79 7.34 -9.82
C ILE A 184 0.27 7.15 -8.74
N VAL A 185 -0.16 7.15 -7.51
CA VAL A 185 0.69 6.80 -6.36
C VAL A 185 0.57 5.31 -6.09
N ASN A 186 1.72 4.65 -5.99
CA ASN A 186 1.84 3.27 -5.54
C ASN A 186 2.49 3.23 -4.16
N VAL A 187 1.75 2.75 -3.18
CA VAL A 187 2.26 2.46 -1.83
C VAL A 187 2.41 0.95 -1.72
N SER A 188 3.64 0.46 -1.77
CA SER A 188 3.92 -0.97 -1.76
C SER A 188 4.43 -1.46 -0.41
N PHE A 189 3.89 -2.59 0.04
CA PHE A 189 4.20 -3.24 1.31
C PHE A 189 4.75 -4.63 1.06
N LYS A 190 5.81 -4.99 1.74
CA LYS A 190 6.25 -6.38 1.78
C LYS A 190 5.40 -7.13 2.82
N MET A 191 4.78 -8.22 2.40
CA MET A 191 4.00 -9.11 3.25
C MET A 191 4.65 -10.48 3.35
N GLU A 192 4.81 -10.97 4.56
CA GLU A 192 5.29 -12.31 4.88
C GLU A 192 4.21 -13.05 5.68
N VAL A 193 3.91 -14.30 5.30
CA VAL A 193 2.99 -15.18 6.03
C VAL A 193 3.72 -16.48 6.33
N GLY A 194 4.23 -16.63 7.55
CA GLY A 194 5.10 -17.73 7.92
C GLY A 194 6.24 -17.91 6.94
N ASP A 195 6.48 -19.15 6.53
CA ASP A 195 7.43 -19.51 5.45
C ASP A 195 6.72 -19.74 4.11
N LEU A 196 5.40 -19.52 4.05
CA LEU A 196 4.54 -19.83 2.89
C LEU A 196 4.54 -18.73 1.86
N LEU A 197 4.58 -17.46 2.31
CA LEU A 197 4.45 -16.30 1.46
C LEU A 197 5.48 -15.24 1.84
N ASN A 198 6.21 -14.75 0.85
CA ASN A 198 7.06 -13.57 0.93
C ASN A 198 6.86 -12.78 -0.36
N SER A 199 6.03 -11.78 -0.32
CA SER A 199 5.54 -11.07 -1.50
C SER A 199 5.29 -9.60 -1.21
N GLU A 200 4.80 -8.90 -2.21
CA GLU A 200 4.47 -7.48 -2.18
C GLU A 200 2.98 -7.28 -2.42
N ILE A 201 2.38 -6.42 -1.60
CA ILE A 201 1.04 -5.88 -1.79
C ILE A 201 1.20 -4.44 -2.27
N MET A 202 0.50 -4.06 -3.32
CA MET A 202 0.47 -2.69 -3.83
C MET A 202 -0.87 -2.05 -3.51
N GLN A 203 -0.82 -0.80 -3.08
CA GLN A 203 -1.99 0.06 -2.92
C GLN A 203 -1.88 1.20 -3.92
N LEU A 204 -2.80 1.23 -4.87
CA LEU A 204 -2.82 2.21 -5.94
C LEU A 204 -3.89 3.26 -5.66
N MET A 205 -3.54 4.53 -5.84
CA MET A 205 -4.47 5.63 -5.65
C MET A 205 -4.17 6.81 -6.58
N PRO A 206 -5.19 7.63 -6.94
CA PRO A 206 -4.97 8.90 -7.63
C PRO A 206 -4.11 9.85 -6.79
N ILE A 207 -3.34 10.71 -7.45
CA ILE A 207 -2.48 11.70 -6.78
C ILE A 207 -3.31 12.64 -5.90
N GLU A 208 -4.47 13.06 -6.39
CA GLU A 208 -5.36 13.97 -5.65
C GLU A 208 -5.82 13.35 -4.32
N PHE A 209 -6.09 12.03 -4.33
CA PHE A 209 -6.47 11.34 -3.11
C PHE A 209 -5.29 11.19 -2.14
N ALA A 210 -4.09 10.92 -2.66
CA ALA A 210 -2.88 10.87 -1.86
C ALA A 210 -2.60 12.22 -1.16
N LYS A 211 -2.67 13.33 -1.90
CA LYS A 211 -2.53 14.68 -1.33
C LYS A 211 -3.61 15.00 -0.29
N TYR A 212 -4.86 14.65 -0.60
CA TYR A 212 -5.96 14.80 0.34
C TYR A 212 -5.72 14.11 1.68
N LEU A 213 -5.17 12.89 1.68
CA LEU A 213 -4.81 12.17 2.90
C LEU A 213 -3.72 12.89 3.71
N VAL A 214 -2.70 13.40 3.03
CA VAL A 214 -1.57 14.11 3.63
C VAL A 214 -2.02 15.44 4.25
N GLU A 215 -2.80 16.24 3.52
CA GLU A 215 -3.35 17.50 4.02
C GLU A 215 -4.12 17.29 5.33
N HIS A 216 -4.96 16.26 5.39
CA HIS A 216 -5.73 15.95 6.59
C HIS A 216 -4.86 15.49 7.78
N LEU A 217 -3.72 14.88 7.51
CA LEU A 217 -2.77 14.53 8.56
C LEU A 217 -2.09 15.80 9.13
N TYR A 218 -1.72 16.75 8.27
CA TYR A 218 -1.08 18.00 8.69
C TYR A 218 -2.03 18.93 9.45
N ASP A 219 -3.28 19.07 9.01
CA ASP A 219 -4.30 19.87 9.72
C ASP A 219 -4.44 19.45 11.19
N LEU A 220 -4.30 18.16 11.46
CA LEU A 220 -4.35 17.63 12.83
C LEU A 220 -3.10 17.92 13.64
N SER A 221 -1.93 18.00 13.00
CA SER A 221 -0.67 18.32 13.68
C SER A 221 -0.61 19.78 14.11
N GLU A 222 -1.20 20.68 13.32
CA GLU A 222 -1.27 22.11 13.65
C GLU A 222 -2.31 22.44 14.74
N THR A 223 -3.38 21.62 14.85
CA THR A 223 -4.43 21.82 15.85
C THR A 223 -4.15 21.15 17.20
N ALA A 224 -3.07 20.40 17.34
CA ALA A 224 -2.64 19.84 18.62
C ALA A 224 -2.07 20.96 19.50
N PRO A 225 -2.62 21.26 20.71
CA PRO A 225 -2.07 22.26 21.60
C PRO A 225 -0.64 21.85 21.97
N ALA A 226 0.30 22.77 21.84
CA ALA A 226 1.66 22.59 22.33
C ALA A 226 1.59 22.18 23.81
N GLN A 227 2.05 20.98 24.15
CA GLN A 227 2.23 20.59 25.53
C GLN A 227 3.29 21.53 26.11
N GLU A 228 2.86 22.52 26.90
CA GLU A 228 3.74 23.28 27.75
C GLU A 228 4.48 22.30 28.67
N ASN A 229 5.78 22.15 28.43
CA ASN A 229 6.71 21.56 29.38
C ASN A 229 6.79 22.47 30.63
N ASN A 230 5.84 22.37 31.53
CA ASN A 230 5.99 22.86 32.89
C ASN A 230 6.93 21.91 33.64
N MET A 231 8.20 22.07 33.39
CA MET A 231 9.23 21.70 34.38
C MET A 231 9.13 22.72 35.55
N ASP A 232 8.27 22.42 36.48
CA ASP A 232 8.24 23.12 37.75
C ASP A 232 9.54 22.86 38.50
N SER A 233 10.36 23.92 38.53
CA SER A 233 11.45 24.12 39.45
C SER A 233 10.90 24.23 40.89
N ASN A 234 10.91 23.15 41.64
CA ASN A 234 10.85 23.20 43.11
C ASN A 234 11.94 22.36 43.73
N ILE A 235 13.16 22.94 43.70
CA ILE A 235 14.22 22.65 44.70
C ILE A 235 14.37 23.92 45.50
N GLN A 236 13.75 23.98 46.68
CA GLN A 236 14.29 24.71 47.86
C GLN A 236 13.34 24.50 49.05
N LYS A 237 13.62 23.59 49.95
CA LYS A 237 14.02 23.84 51.36
C LYS A 237 14.21 22.53 52.09
#